data_d62c5da6b7aef147da9fc1c20eb0d23c
#
_entry.id   d62c5da6b7aef147da9fc1c20eb0d23c
#
_cell.length_a   1.000
_cell.length_b   1.000
_cell.length_c   1.000
_cell.angle_alpha   90.00
_cell.angle_beta   90.00
_cell.angle_gamma   90.00
#
_symmetry.space_group_name_H-M   'P 1'
#
loop_
_entity.id
_entity.type
_entity.pdbx_description
1 polymer ?
#
loop_
_entity_poly.entity_id
_entity_poly.type
_entity_poly.pdbx_seq_one_letter_code
_entity_poly.pdbx_strand_id
1 'polypeptide(L)'
;MNQPPAACVIGVDIGTQSTKAVLVRADGQILARCANSYQLETPKPLWAQQWPNVWLDAVVSCINGVLAQVNPAQAAIKSMCISSLYGGAGIPVDAEGKALYPCLIWLDRRA
;
A
#
# COMPACT_ATOMS: atom_id res chain seq x y z
N MET A 1 22.52 28.50 -6.75
CA MET A 1 21.60 28.21 -7.87
C MET A 1 20.71 27.05 -7.47
N ASN A 2 19.43 27.20 -7.72
CA ASN A 2 18.48 26.13 -7.45
C ASN A 2 18.62 25.04 -8.51
N GLN A 3 18.93 23.81 -8.09
CA GLN A 3 18.87 22.67 -8.98
C GLN A 3 17.40 22.28 -9.22
N PRO A 4 17.05 21.78 -10.42
CA PRO A 4 15.72 21.25 -10.64
C PRO A 4 15.47 20.07 -9.71
N PRO A 5 14.21 19.82 -9.31
CA PRO A 5 13.89 18.68 -8.46
C PRO A 5 14.26 17.37 -9.18
N ALA A 6 14.84 16.44 -8.43
CA ALA A 6 15.21 15.14 -8.96
C ALA A 6 13.97 14.30 -9.28
N ALA A 7 13.98 13.63 -10.43
CA ALA A 7 12.92 12.69 -10.78
C ALA A 7 12.90 11.52 -9.82
N CYS A 8 11.73 11.22 -9.27
CA CYS A 8 11.52 10.16 -8.30
C CYS A 8 10.29 9.33 -8.66
N VAL A 9 10.24 8.11 -8.14
CA VAL A 9 9.08 7.23 -8.22
C VAL A 9 8.73 6.69 -6.83
N ILE A 10 7.47 6.35 -6.64
CA ILE A 10 7.01 5.69 -5.41
C ILE A 10 6.64 4.26 -5.73
N GLY A 11 7.22 3.31 -5.01
CA GLY A 11 6.81 1.91 -5.01
C GLY A 11 6.05 1.58 -3.73
N VAL A 12 4.92 0.89 -3.87
CA VAL A 12 4.10 0.46 -2.74
C VAL A 12 3.89 -1.05 -2.83
N ASP A 13 4.06 -1.73 -1.71
CA ASP A 13 3.78 -3.15 -1.59
C ASP A 13 2.71 -3.38 -0.51
N ILE A 14 1.56 -3.90 -0.92
CA ILE A 14 0.46 -4.25 -0.01
C ILE A 14 0.62 -5.72 0.36
N GLY A 15 1.11 -5.97 1.56
CA GLY A 15 1.30 -7.33 2.07
C GLY A 15 0.15 -7.79 2.97
N THR A 16 0.24 -9.02 3.45
CA THR A 16 -0.76 -9.65 4.30
C THR A 16 -0.87 -8.96 5.67
N GLN A 17 0.25 -8.51 6.22
CA GLN A 17 0.32 -7.95 7.58
C GLN A 17 0.87 -6.52 7.63
N SER A 18 1.31 -5.99 6.51
CA SER A 18 1.81 -4.62 6.43
C SER A 18 1.81 -4.11 5.00
N THR A 19 1.68 -2.81 4.85
CA THR A 19 1.96 -2.09 3.61
C THR A 19 3.27 -1.34 3.77
N LYS A 20 4.09 -1.34 2.73
CA LYS A 20 5.38 -0.64 2.70
C LYS A 20 5.44 0.26 1.49
N ALA A 21 6.08 1.41 1.64
CA ALA A 21 6.35 2.32 0.54
C ALA A 21 7.80 2.76 0.54
N VAL A 22 8.34 2.98 -0.65
CA VAL A 22 9.65 3.58 -0.85
C VAL A 22 9.55 4.72 -1.84
N LEU A 23 10.33 5.76 -1.61
CA LEU A 23 10.55 6.84 -2.57
C LEU A 23 11.95 6.67 -3.12
N VAL A 24 12.07 6.52 -4.43
CA VAL A 24 13.33 6.20 -5.11
C VAL A 24 13.64 7.26 -6.14
N ARG A 25 14.85 7.78 -6.10
CA ARG A 25 15.37 8.71 -7.12
C ARG A 25 15.74 7.93 -8.39
N ALA A 26 15.73 8.61 -9.54
CA ALA A 26 15.97 7.99 -10.83
C ALA A 26 17.32 7.24 -10.94
N ASP A 27 18.31 7.61 -10.11
CA ASP A 27 19.60 6.91 -10.05
C ASP A 27 19.59 5.64 -9.17
N GLY A 28 18.42 5.29 -8.59
CA GLY A 28 18.27 4.12 -7.73
C GLY A 28 18.44 4.40 -6.24
N GLN A 29 18.76 5.62 -5.83
CA GLN A 29 18.89 5.95 -4.41
C GLN A 29 17.53 5.98 -3.74
N ILE A 30 17.39 5.26 -2.64
CA ILE A 30 16.18 5.28 -1.80
C ILE A 30 16.26 6.51 -0.91
N LEU A 31 15.30 7.42 -1.07
CA LEU A 31 15.24 8.67 -0.32
C LEU A 31 14.39 8.56 0.93
N ALA A 32 13.38 7.69 0.94
CA ALA A 32 12.48 7.54 2.07
C ALA A 32 11.84 6.15 2.08
N ARG A 33 11.48 5.69 3.28
CA ARG A 33 10.77 4.44 3.51
C ARG A 33 9.67 4.67 4.54
N CYS A 34 8.56 3.95 4.39
CA CYS A 34 7.49 3.92 5.38
C CYS A 34 6.85 2.54 5.38
N ALA A 35 6.39 2.11 6.54
CA ALA A 35 5.67 0.85 6.68
C ALA A 35 4.54 1.04 7.69
N ASN A 36 3.38 0.46 7.39
CA ASN A 36 2.23 0.38 8.29
C ASN A 36 1.81 -1.07 8.45
N SER A 37 1.84 -1.54 9.68
CA SER A 37 1.36 -2.88 10.03
C SER A 37 -0.12 -2.84 10.38
N TYR A 38 -0.81 -3.95 10.12
CA TYR A 38 -2.20 -4.14 10.48
C TYR A 38 -2.47 -5.60 10.86
N GLN A 39 -3.55 -5.82 11.59
CA GLN A 39 -3.94 -7.15 12.00
C GLN A 39 -4.74 -7.82 10.88
N LEU A 40 -4.42 -9.08 10.61
CA LEU A 40 -5.23 -9.93 9.78
C LEU A 40 -6.42 -10.44 10.59
N GLU A 41 -7.62 -10.45 10.01
CA GLU A 41 -8.78 -11.03 10.66
C GLU A 41 -8.81 -12.55 10.44
N THR A 42 -8.81 -13.27 11.56
CA THR A 42 -8.93 -14.74 11.59
C THR A 42 -10.06 -15.15 12.54
N PRO A 43 -11.34 -14.85 12.18
CA PRO A 43 -12.47 -15.00 13.11
C PRO A 43 -12.80 -16.44 13.48
N LYS A 44 -12.36 -17.40 12.67
CA LYS A 44 -12.53 -18.84 12.92
C LYS A 44 -11.28 -19.58 12.44
N PRO A 45 -11.05 -20.81 12.91
CA PRO A 45 -9.97 -21.64 12.37
C PRO A 45 -10.07 -21.76 10.85
N LEU A 46 -8.94 -21.65 10.15
CA LEU A 46 -8.81 -21.71 8.70
C LEU A 46 -9.43 -20.52 7.94
N TRP A 47 -9.96 -19.53 8.65
CA TRP A 47 -10.48 -18.31 8.07
C TRP A 47 -9.43 -17.22 8.10
N ALA A 48 -9.23 -16.54 6.97
CA ALA A 48 -8.32 -15.40 6.85
C ALA A 48 -8.90 -14.38 5.90
N GLN A 49 -9.13 -13.18 6.40
CA GLN A 49 -9.81 -12.11 5.66
C GLN A 49 -9.28 -10.73 6.05
N GLN A 50 -9.56 -9.74 5.21
CA GLN A 50 -9.23 -8.36 5.50
C GLN A 50 -10.22 -7.41 4.82
N TRP A 51 -10.54 -6.32 5.49
CA TRP A 51 -11.34 -5.26 4.91
C TRP A 51 -10.49 -4.37 4.00
N PRO A 52 -10.98 -4.02 2.80
CA PRO A 52 -10.17 -3.26 1.83
C PRO A 52 -9.79 -1.86 2.29
N ASN A 53 -10.60 -1.22 3.16
CA ASN A 53 -10.25 0.08 3.73
C ASN A 53 -8.97 0.03 4.58
N VAL A 54 -8.67 -1.09 5.23
CA VAL A 54 -7.44 -1.27 6.00
C VAL A 54 -6.21 -1.14 5.08
N TRP A 55 -6.27 -1.77 3.92
CA TRP A 55 -5.21 -1.66 2.92
C TRP A 55 -5.12 -0.26 2.32
N LEU A 56 -6.25 0.34 1.95
CA LEU A 56 -6.28 1.67 1.36
C LEU A 56 -5.73 2.73 2.32
N ASP A 57 -6.16 2.68 3.58
CA ASP A 57 -5.68 3.61 4.61
C ASP A 57 -4.17 3.45 4.83
N ALA A 58 -3.67 2.22 4.83
CA ALA A 58 -2.23 1.96 4.96
C ALA A 58 -1.43 2.48 3.75
N VAL A 59 -1.95 2.32 2.53
CA VAL A 59 -1.33 2.87 1.31
C VAL A 59 -1.23 4.39 1.41
N VAL A 60 -2.33 5.06 1.71
CA VAL A 60 -2.35 6.53 1.85
C VAL A 60 -1.40 7.00 2.94
N SER A 61 -1.42 6.33 4.08
CA SER A 61 -0.51 6.64 5.20
C SER A 61 0.97 6.46 4.82
N CYS A 62 1.31 5.38 4.12
CA CYS A 62 2.68 5.13 3.69
C CYS A 62 3.15 6.13 2.64
N ILE A 63 2.29 6.51 1.69
CA ILE A 63 2.61 7.54 0.70
C ILE A 63 2.88 8.88 1.40
N ASN A 64 1.99 9.29 2.31
CA ASN A 64 2.18 10.50 3.09
C ASN A 64 3.46 10.42 3.94
N GLY A 65 3.77 9.25 4.49
CA GLY A 65 4.95 9.02 5.30
C GLY A 65 6.26 9.20 4.52
N VAL A 66 6.33 8.70 3.28
CA VAL A 66 7.54 8.91 2.47
C VAL A 66 7.65 10.35 1.96
N LEU A 67 6.53 10.98 1.60
CA LEU A 67 6.53 12.38 1.17
C LEU A 67 6.95 13.33 2.29
N ALA A 68 6.59 13.03 3.53
CA ALA A 68 6.97 13.85 4.69
C ALA A 68 8.47 13.82 5.00
N GLN A 69 9.21 12.85 4.48
CA GLN A 69 10.65 12.69 4.72
C GLN A 69 11.52 13.46 3.72
N VAL A 70 10.94 14.01 2.67
CA VAL A 70 11.68 14.69 1.62
C VAL A 70 11.19 16.12 1.43
N ASN A 71 12.06 16.98 0.91
CA ASN A 71 11.69 18.34 0.55
C ASN A 71 10.98 18.30 -0.82
N PRO A 72 9.70 18.75 -0.92
CA PRO A 72 8.98 18.78 -2.19
C PRO A 72 9.67 19.57 -3.29
N ALA A 73 10.47 20.56 -2.92
CA ALA A 73 11.24 21.34 -3.89
C ALA A 73 12.41 20.57 -4.50
N GLN A 74 12.78 19.42 -3.93
CA GLN A 74 13.93 18.61 -4.35
C GLN A 74 13.52 17.28 -4.99
N ALA A 75 12.27 16.90 -4.89
CA ALA A 75 11.77 15.61 -5.39
C ALA A 75 10.54 15.80 -6.29
N ALA A 76 10.67 15.46 -7.57
CA ALA A 76 9.57 15.47 -8.51
C ALA A 76 9.04 14.04 -8.69
N ILE A 77 7.87 13.74 -8.14
CA ILE A 77 7.25 12.42 -8.26
C ILE A 77 6.69 12.28 -9.68
N LYS A 78 7.23 11.33 -10.44
CA LYS A 78 6.86 11.11 -11.85
C LYS A 78 5.84 10.00 -12.02
N SER A 79 5.90 8.98 -11.16
CA SER A 79 4.98 7.85 -11.23
C SER A 79 4.94 7.09 -9.90
N MET A 80 3.93 6.25 -9.79
CA MET A 80 3.75 5.35 -8.67
C MET A 80 3.31 3.98 -9.21
N CYS A 81 3.78 2.93 -8.58
CA CYS A 81 3.35 1.58 -8.86
C CYS A 81 3.02 0.85 -7.57
N ILE A 82 1.95 0.07 -7.59
CA ILE A 82 1.50 -0.69 -6.42
C ILE A 82 1.56 -2.17 -6.77
N SER A 83 2.26 -2.94 -5.94
CA SER A 83 2.21 -4.39 -5.90
C SER A 83 1.30 -4.82 -4.74
N SER A 84 0.63 -5.94 -4.87
CA SER A 84 -0.27 -6.42 -3.84
C SER A 84 -0.13 -7.92 -3.61
N LEU A 85 -0.71 -8.39 -2.50
CA LEU A 85 -0.73 -9.81 -2.19
C LEU A 85 -1.50 -10.59 -3.27
N TYR A 86 -1.09 -11.82 -3.47
CA TYR A 86 -1.61 -12.72 -4.50
C TYR A 86 -2.76 -13.58 -3.96
N GLY A 87 -3.69 -13.97 -4.85
CA GLY A 87 -4.62 -15.06 -4.58
C GLY A 87 -5.78 -14.72 -3.65
N GLY A 88 -6.13 -13.46 -3.56
CA GLY A 88 -7.35 -13.05 -2.87
C GLY A 88 -8.60 -13.34 -3.69
N ALA A 89 -9.72 -13.54 -3.01
CA ALA A 89 -11.03 -13.55 -3.63
C ALA A 89 -11.44 -12.13 -4.04
N GLY A 90 -12.46 -12.00 -4.86
CA GLY A 90 -13.03 -10.69 -5.18
C GLY A 90 -13.61 -10.01 -3.93
N ILE A 91 -13.81 -8.71 -4.03
CA ILE A 91 -14.46 -7.92 -2.98
C ILE A 91 -15.83 -7.52 -3.51
N PRO A 92 -16.95 -8.04 -2.93
CA PRO A 92 -18.27 -7.58 -3.31
C PRO A 92 -18.49 -6.16 -2.85
N VAL A 93 -18.97 -5.32 -3.75
CA VAL A 93 -19.22 -3.91 -3.47
C VAL A 93 -20.65 -3.54 -3.88
N ASP A 94 -21.20 -2.49 -3.25
CA ASP A 94 -22.47 -1.91 -3.65
C ASP A 94 -22.30 -0.96 -4.86
N ALA A 95 -23.39 -0.30 -5.25
CA ALA A 95 -23.40 0.61 -6.39
C ALA A 95 -22.47 1.81 -6.21
N GLU A 96 -22.18 2.17 -4.96
CA GLU A 96 -21.29 3.27 -4.58
C GLU A 96 -19.82 2.83 -4.39
N GLY A 97 -19.54 1.53 -4.60
CA GLY A 97 -18.20 0.97 -4.42
C GLY A 97 -17.83 0.63 -2.99
N LYS A 98 -18.80 0.62 -2.06
CA LYS A 98 -18.55 0.27 -0.67
C LYS A 98 -18.49 -1.25 -0.51
N ALA A 99 -17.47 -1.75 0.18
CA ALA A 99 -17.33 -3.18 0.44
C ALA A 99 -18.48 -3.72 1.28
N LEU A 100 -19.10 -4.80 0.82
CA LEU A 100 -20.19 -5.49 1.51
C LEU A 100 -19.71 -6.65 2.37
N TYR A 101 -18.50 -7.14 2.11
CA TYR A 101 -17.88 -8.27 2.80
C TYR A 101 -16.36 -8.14 2.73
N PRO A 102 -15.61 -8.63 3.73
CA PRO A 102 -14.16 -8.58 3.67
C PRO A 102 -13.61 -9.45 2.53
N CYS A 103 -12.44 -9.10 2.05
CA CYS A 103 -11.71 -9.90 1.08
C CYS A 103 -11.16 -11.17 1.75
N LEU A 104 -11.48 -12.33 1.20
CA LEU A 104 -10.84 -13.59 1.59
C LEU A 104 -9.46 -13.62 0.95
N ILE A 105 -8.43 -13.75 1.76
CA ILE A 105 -7.05 -13.74 1.26
C ILE A 105 -6.53 -15.15 0.98
N TRP A 106 -5.33 -15.25 0.42
CA TRP A 106 -4.71 -16.51 0.01
C TRP A 106 -4.55 -17.54 1.13
N LEU A 107 -4.53 -17.11 2.40
CA LEU A 107 -4.47 -18.00 3.57
C LEU A 107 -5.82 -18.63 3.95
N ASP A 108 -6.93 -18.12 3.41
CA ASP A 108 -8.29 -18.57 3.76
C ASP A 108 -8.55 -19.97 3.21
N ARG A 109 -9.15 -20.81 4.05
CA ARG A 109 -9.47 -22.21 3.74
C ARG A 109 -10.90 -22.59 4.16
N ARG A 110 -11.84 -21.61 4.15
CA ARG A 110 -13.21 -21.86 4.64
C ARG A 110 -14.08 -22.67 3.69
N ALA A 111 -13.72 -22.83 2.43
CA ALA A 111 -14.46 -23.59 1.42
C ALA A 111 -14.10 -25.08 1.42
#